data_664d7aefaec142fbebed7d92c9cd5f06
#
_entry.id   664d7aefaec142fbebed7d92c9cd5f06
#
_cell.length_a   1.000
_cell.length_b   1.000
_cell.length_c   1.000
_cell.angle_alpha   90.00
_cell.angle_beta   90.00
_cell.angle_gamma   90.00
#
_symmetry.space_group_name_H-M   'P 1'
#
loop_
_entity.id
_entity.type
_entity.pdbx_description
1 polymer ?
#
loop_
_entity_poly.entity_id
_entity_poly.type
_entity_poly.pdbx_seq_one_letter_code
_entity_poly.pdbx_strand_id
1 'polypeptide(L)'
;MSTSFSSLPIVSLAALKSFSPSPDDLKALASQLNEVFSTTGFAYLTDLPLTYTHDDVFRLCDEFFGPNGLSMDEKMKLAKKTFVPTNCNTYRGYFPPQEGDDNLKEGFELGTPTSRHSESAMGTSEFDLTEPNVFPPSPEEFHTRCKTLHNELQNLSAQLVSLVAVALGKPSSFFSHYLEDSLSTLRLLHYPPIPESRQQEIVCTPHTDSGILTLLHQDETGGLEVENCKGDWIPAPYVLGSIVVNIGDLLARVSGGRWIATYYDRVRSSKKQGVEPKGRYSVPFFFEPGLECVVQSIDGGKVVYGEHLLGKMKGWVEFQNASVARPNDVLSRADRELRNSLVEVL
;
A
#
# COMPACT_ATOMS: atom_id res chain seq x y z
N MET A 1 -20.23 8.75 5.20
CA MET A 1 -20.42 9.11 3.78
C MET A 1 -19.21 9.89 3.34
N SER A 2 -18.54 9.46 2.25
CA SER A 2 -17.46 10.24 1.64
C SER A 2 -17.94 11.66 1.33
N THR A 3 -17.07 12.63 1.51
CA THR A 3 -17.40 14.03 1.23
C THR A 3 -16.86 14.45 -0.14
N SER A 4 -17.43 15.53 -0.67
CA SER A 4 -16.93 16.19 -1.88
C SER A 4 -15.71 17.05 -1.50
N PHE A 5 -14.53 16.41 -1.36
CA PHE A 5 -13.28 17.14 -1.11
C PHE A 5 -12.61 17.57 -2.43
N SER A 6 -11.79 18.62 -2.37
CA SER A 6 -11.02 19.16 -3.50
C SER A 6 -9.50 19.12 -3.28
N SER A 7 -9.06 18.72 -2.09
CA SER A 7 -7.65 18.53 -1.71
C SER A 7 -7.59 17.57 -0.52
N LEU A 8 -6.43 16.95 -0.31
CA LEU A 8 -6.21 16.11 0.86
C LEU A 8 -5.82 16.96 2.07
N PRO A 9 -6.34 16.64 3.28
CA PRO A 9 -5.94 17.29 4.52
C PRO A 9 -4.50 16.93 4.90
N ILE A 10 -3.88 17.80 5.71
CA ILE A 10 -2.55 17.57 6.30
C ILE A 10 -2.71 17.33 7.79
N VAL A 11 -2.11 16.26 8.30
CA VAL A 11 -2.09 15.88 9.72
C VAL A 11 -0.64 15.83 10.19
N SER A 12 -0.30 16.64 11.19
CA SER A 12 1.03 16.64 11.81
C SER A 12 1.12 15.53 12.86
N LEU A 13 2.18 14.73 12.78
CA LEU A 13 2.52 13.70 13.77
C LEU A 13 3.51 14.19 14.83
N ALA A 14 3.68 15.51 14.99
CA ALA A 14 4.63 16.08 15.96
C ALA A 14 4.45 15.54 17.38
N ALA A 15 3.21 15.25 17.79
CA ALA A 15 2.92 14.62 19.07
C ALA A 15 3.63 13.27 19.26
N LEU A 16 3.81 12.49 18.19
CA LEU A 16 4.47 11.18 18.24
C LEU A 16 6.01 11.27 18.30
N LYS A 17 6.59 12.44 18.00
CA LYS A 17 8.03 12.69 18.16
C LYS A 17 8.44 12.92 19.61
N SER A 18 7.47 13.29 20.46
CA SER A 18 7.74 13.51 21.88
C SER A 18 8.04 12.20 22.58
N PHE A 19 9.08 12.18 23.41
CA PHE A 19 9.39 11.03 24.27
C PHE A 19 8.25 10.73 25.26
N SER A 20 7.46 11.75 25.62
CA SER A 20 6.29 11.63 26.51
C SER A 20 5.18 12.54 25.99
N PRO A 21 4.41 12.10 24.99
CA PRO A 21 3.30 12.88 24.44
C PRO A 21 2.21 13.06 25.48
N SER A 22 1.60 14.25 25.53
CA SER A 22 0.49 14.49 26.46
C SER A 22 -0.75 13.67 26.03
N PRO A 23 -1.58 13.19 26.97
CA PRO A 23 -2.83 12.52 26.65
C PRO A 23 -3.77 13.39 25.79
N ASP A 24 -3.75 14.71 25.98
CA ASP A 24 -4.58 15.64 25.23
C ASP A 24 -4.11 15.76 23.76
N ASP A 25 -2.78 15.81 23.54
CA ASP A 25 -2.23 15.82 22.17
C ASP A 25 -2.55 14.54 21.40
N LEU A 26 -2.43 13.37 22.07
CA LEU A 26 -2.80 12.09 21.47
C LEU A 26 -4.29 12.00 21.16
N LYS A 27 -5.14 12.53 22.04
CA LYS A 27 -6.59 12.58 21.82
C LYS A 27 -6.96 13.51 20.68
N ALA A 28 -6.28 14.68 20.59
CA ALA A 28 -6.46 15.61 19.47
C ALA A 28 -6.06 14.96 18.14
N LEU A 29 -4.91 14.27 18.11
CA LEU A 29 -4.46 13.56 16.91
C LEU A 29 -5.41 12.40 16.52
N ALA A 30 -5.90 11.63 17.48
CA ALA A 30 -6.90 10.58 17.25
C ALA A 30 -8.19 11.17 16.65
N SER A 31 -8.63 12.35 17.13
CA SER A 31 -9.81 13.06 16.60
C SER A 31 -9.59 13.52 15.16
N GLN A 32 -8.41 14.07 14.84
CA GLN A 32 -8.06 14.47 13.46
C GLN A 32 -8.04 13.27 12.50
N LEU A 33 -7.45 12.14 12.92
CA LEU A 33 -7.45 10.92 12.11
C LEU A 33 -8.88 10.37 11.90
N ASN A 34 -9.74 10.44 12.93
CA ASN A 34 -11.15 10.06 12.79
C ASN A 34 -11.88 10.95 11.76
N GLU A 35 -11.66 12.26 11.80
CA GLU A 35 -12.24 13.18 10.84
C GLU A 35 -11.78 12.86 9.41
N VAL A 36 -10.47 12.68 9.22
CA VAL A 36 -9.89 12.29 7.92
C VAL A 36 -10.55 11.03 7.39
N PHE A 37 -10.56 9.95 8.16
CA PHE A 37 -11.03 8.65 7.68
C PHE A 37 -12.55 8.58 7.51
N SER A 38 -13.31 9.45 8.19
CA SER A 38 -14.76 9.57 7.98
C SER A 38 -15.17 10.50 6.86
N THR A 39 -14.24 11.28 6.29
CA THR A 39 -14.53 12.29 5.26
C THR A 39 -13.82 12.02 3.95
N THR A 40 -12.48 12.07 3.95
CA THR A 40 -11.65 11.90 2.74
C THR A 40 -11.13 10.48 2.57
N GLY A 41 -10.92 9.74 3.66
CA GLY A 41 -10.21 8.47 3.67
C GLY A 41 -8.70 8.58 3.47
N PHE A 42 -8.19 9.78 3.18
CA PHE A 42 -6.80 10.10 2.83
C PHE A 42 -6.30 11.35 3.52
N ALA A 43 -5.01 11.39 3.86
CA ALA A 43 -4.32 12.60 4.31
C ALA A 43 -2.83 12.56 3.96
N TYR A 44 -2.18 13.73 4.01
CA TYR A 44 -0.74 13.82 4.16
C TYR A 44 -0.39 13.77 5.66
N LEU A 45 0.57 12.93 6.03
CA LEU A 45 1.19 12.93 7.34
C LEU A 45 2.51 13.69 7.28
N THR A 46 2.69 14.68 8.14
CA THR A 46 3.93 15.45 8.29
C THR A 46 4.54 15.24 9.67
N ASP A 47 5.71 15.81 9.90
CA ASP A 47 6.44 15.65 11.18
C ASP A 47 6.61 14.19 11.58
N LEU A 48 7.00 13.36 10.63
CA LEU A 48 7.10 11.91 10.78
C LEU A 48 8.12 11.53 11.86
N PRO A 49 7.80 10.62 12.79
CA PRO A 49 8.73 10.11 13.79
C PRO A 49 9.63 9.00 13.22
N LEU A 50 10.29 9.28 12.10
CA LEU A 50 11.13 8.35 11.34
C LEU A 50 12.58 8.82 11.36
N THR A 51 13.53 7.89 11.28
CA THR A 51 14.97 8.20 11.33
C THR A 51 15.58 8.41 9.96
N TYR A 52 14.91 7.97 8.90
CA TYR A 52 15.32 8.12 7.51
C TYR A 52 14.63 9.32 6.83
N THR A 53 15.22 9.78 5.75
CA THR A 53 14.70 10.86 4.91
C THR A 53 14.01 10.31 3.65
N HIS A 54 13.29 11.18 2.93
CA HIS A 54 12.77 10.85 1.59
C HIS A 54 13.88 10.42 0.62
N ASP A 55 15.02 11.09 0.66
CA ASP A 55 16.17 10.75 -0.20
C ASP A 55 16.69 9.34 0.09
N ASP A 56 16.69 8.91 1.36
CA ASP A 56 17.11 7.55 1.72
C ASP A 56 16.15 6.50 1.15
N VAL A 57 14.85 6.78 1.14
CA VAL A 57 13.83 5.90 0.55
C VAL A 57 14.02 5.76 -0.95
N PHE A 58 14.13 6.89 -1.67
CA PHE A 58 14.24 6.85 -3.13
C PHE A 58 15.61 6.42 -3.63
N ARG A 59 16.66 6.51 -2.78
CA ARG A 59 17.95 5.86 -3.07
C ARG A 59 17.81 4.34 -3.16
N LEU A 60 16.95 3.70 -2.36
CA LEU A 60 16.64 2.26 -2.52
C LEU A 60 16.02 1.96 -3.89
N CYS A 61 15.14 2.83 -4.38
CA CYS A 61 14.56 2.69 -5.71
C CYS A 61 15.62 2.87 -6.80
N ASP A 62 16.50 3.87 -6.69
CA ASP A 62 17.58 4.09 -7.65
C ASP A 62 18.60 2.93 -7.67
N GLU A 63 18.93 2.34 -6.53
CA GLU A 63 19.81 1.18 -6.44
C GLU A 63 19.19 -0.08 -7.02
N PHE A 64 17.88 -0.20 -7.02
CA PHE A 64 17.18 -1.36 -7.58
C PHE A 64 16.81 -1.17 -9.07
N PHE A 65 16.22 -0.03 -9.42
CA PHE A 65 15.62 0.23 -10.73
C PHE A 65 16.41 1.23 -11.58
N GLY A 66 17.21 2.08 -10.97
CA GLY A 66 17.88 3.20 -11.62
C GLY A 66 18.89 2.77 -12.69
N PRO A 67 19.42 3.72 -13.45
CA PRO A 67 20.31 3.43 -14.58
C PRO A 67 21.63 2.75 -14.16
N ASN A 68 22.04 2.89 -12.91
CA ASN A 68 23.19 2.20 -12.32
C ASN A 68 22.77 1.11 -11.31
N GLY A 69 21.48 0.78 -11.27
CA GLY A 69 20.92 -0.25 -10.41
C GLY A 69 21.09 -1.66 -10.98
N LEU A 70 20.20 -2.57 -10.59
CA LEU A 70 20.25 -3.95 -11.05
C LEU A 70 19.88 -4.05 -12.53
N SER A 71 20.66 -4.82 -13.28
CA SER A 71 20.33 -5.19 -14.65
C SER A 71 19.00 -6.00 -14.69
N MET A 72 18.35 -6.07 -15.86
CA MET A 72 17.13 -6.87 -16.02
C MET A 72 17.37 -8.34 -15.66
N ASP A 73 18.51 -8.91 -16.03
CA ASP A 73 18.85 -10.30 -15.72
C ASP A 73 18.99 -10.54 -14.20
N GLU A 74 19.53 -9.57 -13.46
CA GLU A 74 19.60 -9.66 -12.00
C GLU A 74 18.24 -9.52 -11.35
N LYS A 75 17.41 -8.59 -11.80
CA LYS A 75 16.02 -8.44 -11.35
C LYS A 75 15.20 -9.71 -11.61
N MET A 76 15.34 -10.33 -12.79
CA MET A 76 14.60 -11.56 -13.15
C MET A 76 15.00 -12.78 -12.32
N LYS A 77 16.21 -12.82 -11.75
CA LYS A 77 16.58 -13.86 -10.75
C LYS A 77 15.80 -13.74 -9.44
N LEU A 78 15.26 -12.56 -9.14
CA LEU A 78 14.44 -12.27 -7.96
C LEU A 78 12.93 -12.31 -8.28
N ALA A 79 12.58 -12.56 -9.55
CA ALA A 79 11.20 -12.48 -10.00
C ALA A 79 10.34 -13.59 -9.39
N LYS A 80 9.05 -13.26 -9.17
CA LYS A 80 8.06 -14.24 -8.72
C LYS A 80 7.96 -15.40 -9.72
N LYS A 81 7.63 -16.57 -9.23
CA LYS A 81 7.46 -17.81 -10.03
C LYS A 81 6.48 -17.63 -11.19
N THR A 82 5.48 -16.78 -11.06
CA THR A 82 4.54 -16.43 -12.13
C THR A 82 5.21 -15.85 -13.38
N PHE A 83 6.36 -15.19 -13.23
CA PHE A 83 7.14 -14.60 -14.34
C PHE A 83 8.33 -15.47 -14.74
N VAL A 84 8.93 -16.19 -13.77
CA VAL A 84 10.06 -17.10 -13.99
C VAL A 84 9.76 -18.43 -13.32
N PRO A 85 9.23 -19.43 -14.07
CA PRO A 85 8.76 -20.70 -13.49
C PRO A 85 9.80 -21.51 -12.72
N THR A 86 11.09 -21.26 -12.95
CA THR A 86 12.21 -21.90 -12.25
C THR A 86 12.55 -21.27 -10.90
N ASN A 87 12.02 -20.08 -10.59
CA ASN A 87 12.19 -19.44 -9.29
C ASN A 87 11.24 -20.10 -8.26
N CYS A 88 11.63 -20.04 -6.99
CA CYS A 88 10.87 -20.68 -5.92
C CYS A 88 9.90 -19.71 -5.20
N ASN A 89 10.17 -18.40 -5.23
CA ASN A 89 9.35 -17.39 -4.58
C ASN A 89 8.03 -17.17 -5.34
N THR A 90 6.93 -17.29 -4.63
CA THR A 90 5.57 -17.25 -5.21
C THR A 90 4.87 -15.92 -4.95
N TYR A 91 5.20 -15.23 -3.87
CA TYR A 91 4.54 -14.01 -3.40
C TYR A 91 5.50 -12.82 -3.27
N ARG A 92 6.71 -13.02 -2.74
CA ARG A 92 7.72 -11.99 -2.52
C ARG A 92 8.66 -11.84 -3.73
N GLY A 93 9.34 -10.71 -3.84
CA GLY A 93 10.35 -10.46 -4.85
C GLY A 93 9.90 -9.55 -5.98
N TYR A 94 10.55 -9.68 -7.13
CA TYR A 94 10.37 -8.78 -8.26
C TYR A 94 9.19 -9.20 -9.16
N PHE A 95 8.51 -8.21 -9.71
CA PHE A 95 7.59 -8.36 -10.84
C PHE A 95 7.91 -7.31 -11.92
N PRO A 96 8.02 -7.74 -13.19
CA PRO A 96 8.28 -6.85 -14.32
C PRO A 96 7.03 -6.08 -14.76
N PRO A 97 7.17 -5.00 -15.56
CA PRO A 97 6.04 -4.33 -16.18
C PRO A 97 5.23 -5.29 -17.03
N GLN A 98 3.90 -5.14 -17.02
CA GLN A 98 2.99 -5.93 -17.83
C GLN A 98 2.61 -5.15 -19.10
N GLU A 99 3.02 -5.63 -20.28
CA GLU A 99 2.64 -5.02 -21.55
C GLU A 99 1.16 -5.27 -21.85
N GLY A 100 0.45 -4.23 -22.28
CA GLY A 100 -0.95 -4.31 -22.71
C GLY A 100 -1.99 -4.00 -21.66
N ASP A 101 -1.60 -3.90 -20.38
CA ASP A 101 -2.46 -3.51 -19.28
C ASP A 101 -2.16 -2.08 -18.79
N ASP A 102 -3.14 -1.47 -18.10
CA ASP A 102 -2.99 -0.18 -17.42
C ASP A 102 -2.08 -0.29 -16.17
N ASN A 103 -1.17 -1.26 -16.15
CA ASN A 103 -0.28 -1.58 -15.05
C ASN A 103 1.18 -1.55 -15.51
N LEU A 104 1.60 -0.39 -16.02
CA LEU A 104 2.93 -0.17 -16.59
C LEU A 104 3.99 0.09 -15.50
N LYS A 105 3.99 -0.69 -14.43
CA LYS A 105 4.95 -0.57 -13.33
C LYS A 105 5.71 -1.88 -13.12
N GLU A 106 6.96 -1.76 -12.73
CA GLU A 106 7.73 -2.85 -12.13
C GLU A 106 7.81 -2.64 -10.62
N GLY A 107 8.02 -3.71 -9.87
CA GLY A 107 8.11 -3.59 -8.41
C GLY A 107 8.92 -4.69 -7.75
N PHE A 108 9.37 -4.38 -6.53
CA PHE A 108 10.06 -5.31 -5.66
C PHE A 108 9.38 -5.34 -4.29
N GLU A 109 8.94 -6.50 -3.87
CA GLU A 109 8.12 -6.71 -2.68
C GLU A 109 8.87 -7.43 -1.58
N LEU A 110 8.77 -6.86 -0.38
CA LEU A 110 9.34 -7.38 0.86
C LEU A 110 8.24 -7.47 1.93
N GLY A 111 8.17 -8.60 2.61
CA GLY A 111 7.27 -8.78 3.75
C GLY A 111 7.96 -8.62 5.08
N THR A 112 7.18 -8.76 6.15
CA THR A 112 7.70 -8.83 7.51
C THR A 112 8.76 -9.93 7.59
N PRO A 113 9.95 -9.66 8.16
CA PRO A 113 10.94 -10.68 8.39
C PRO A 113 10.39 -11.69 9.40
N THR A 114 9.85 -12.81 8.93
CA THR A 114 9.34 -13.87 9.80
C THR A 114 10.46 -14.84 10.15
N SER A 115 10.58 -15.19 11.42
CA SER A 115 11.44 -16.27 11.90
C SER A 115 10.73 -17.63 11.90
N ARG A 116 9.45 -17.66 11.56
CA ARG A 116 8.62 -18.87 11.57
C ARG A 116 8.16 -19.18 10.17
N HIS A 117 8.63 -20.29 9.63
CA HIS A 117 7.89 -21.02 8.61
C HIS A 117 6.66 -21.60 9.33
N SER A 118 5.48 -21.03 9.10
CA SER A 118 4.26 -21.67 9.56
C SER A 118 4.12 -22.99 8.80
N GLU A 119 4.21 -24.11 9.51
CA GLU A 119 3.85 -25.43 8.95
C GLU A 119 2.34 -25.49 8.64
N SER A 120 1.58 -24.53 9.12
CA SER A 120 0.17 -24.31 8.80
C SER A 120 0.06 -23.44 7.55
N ALA A 121 0.37 -24.01 6.40
CA ALA A 121 0.12 -23.38 5.13
C ALA A 121 -1.40 -23.24 4.91
N MET A 122 -2.01 -22.13 5.35
CA MET A 122 -3.26 -21.63 4.73
C MET A 122 -2.96 -21.06 3.33
N GLY A 123 -1.79 -21.37 2.78
CA GLY A 123 -1.53 -21.20 1.37
C GLY A 123 -2.33 -22.24 0.60
N THR A 124 -3.03 -21.81 -0.45
CA THR A 124 -3.28 -22.77 -1.53
C THR A 124 -1.91 -23.25 -1.97
N SER A 125 -1.77 -24.48 -2.47
CA SER A 125 -0.50 -25.04 -2.97
C SER A 125 0.22 -24.17 -4.01
N GLU A 126 -0.34 -23.02 -4.35
CA GLU A 126 0.08 -22.08 -5.39
C GLU A 126 0.88 -20.89 -4.84
N PHE A 127 0.51 -20.34 -3.65
CA PHE A 127 1.15 -19.14 -3.08
C PHE A 127 1.47 -19.34 -1.60
N ASP A 128 2.73 -19.16 -1.22
CA ASP A 128 3.16 -19.08 0.18
C ASP A 128 3.29 -17.62 0.60
N LEU A 129 2.27 -17.10 1.30
CA LEU A 129 2.22 -15.71 1.75
C LEU A 129 3.22 -15.42 2.89
N THR A 130 3.78 -16.46 3.50
CA THR A 130 4.74 -16.37 4.61
C THR A 130 6.18 -16.66 4.18
N GLU A 131 6.41 -16.83 2.88
CA GLU A 131 7.74 -17.15 2.36
C GLU A 131 8.79 -16.10 2.76
N PRO A 132 10.06 -16.49 2.89
CA PRO A 132 11.13 -15.56 3.21
C PRO A 132 11.33 -14.53 2.09
N ASN A 133 11.78 -13.34 2.47
CA ASN A 133 12.17 -12.32 1.50
C ASN A 133 13.35 -12.80 0.66
N VAL A 134 13.32 -12.53 -0.64
CA VAL A 134 14.46 -12.69 -1.53
C VAL A 134 15.14 -11.34 -1.71
N PHE A 135 16.48 -11.33 -1.80
CA PHE A 135 17.28 -10.12 -1.96
C PHE A 135 18.34 -10.27 -3.04
N PRO A 136 18.78 -9.17 -3.68
CA PRO A 136 19.94 -9.21 -4.53
C PRO A 136 21.17 -9.71 -3.75
N PRO A 137 22.09 -10.42 -4.41
CA PRO A 137 23.27 -10.99 -3.73
C PRO A 137 24.25 -9.94 -3.15
N SER A 138 24.07 -8.66 -3.48
CA SER A 138 24.88 -7.54 -3.01
C SER A 138 24.15 -6.21 -3.29
N PRO A 139 24.26 -5.19 -2.43
CA PRO A 139 25.03 -5.15 -1.16
C PRO A 139 24.15 -5.51 0.04
N GLU A 140 24.75 -6.10 1.08
CA GLU A 140 24.06 -6.38 2.37
C GLU A 140 23.46 -5.13 3.01
N GLU A 141 24.05 -3.96 2.73
CA GLU A 141 23.56 -2.65 3.15
C GLU A 141 22.17 -2.33 2.59
N PHE A 142 21.87 -2.66 1.33
CA PHE A 142 20.54 -2.51 0.73
C PHE A 142 19.50 -3.32 1.53
N HIS A 143 19.81 -4.57 1.85
CA HIS A 143 18.96 -5.44 2.65
C HIS A 143 18.68 -4.84 4.05
N THR A 144 19.73 -4.36 4.72
CA THR A 144 19.63 -3.75 6.06
C THR A 144 18.75 -2.49 6.02
N ARG A 145 18.92 -1.63 5.03
CA ARG A 145 18.12 -0.41 4.86
C ARG A 145 16.64 -0.73 4.56
N CYS A 146 16.38 -1.72 3.70
CA CYS A 146 15.00 -2.18 3.46
C CYS A 146 14.33 -2.70 4.73
N LYS A 147 15.04 -3.47 5.55
CA LYS A 147 14.54 -3.95 6.85
C LYS A 147 14.27 -2.81 7.83
N THR A 148 15.17 -1.83 7.90
CA THR A 148 15.00 -0.66 8.76
C THR A 148 13.76 0.13 8.36
N LEU A 149 13.62 0.43 7.07
CA LEU A 149 12.44 1.11 6.52
C LEU A 149 11.14 0.36 6.84
N HIS A 150 11.11 -0.94 6.58
CA HIS A 150 9.97 -1.79 6.90
C HIS A 150 9.60 -1.71 8.39
N ASN A 151 10.58 -1.88 9.28
CA ASN A 151 10.33 -1.89 10.73
C ASN A 151 9.84 -0.54 11.25
N GLU A 152 10.39 0.57 10.76
CA GLU A 152 9.94 1.91 11.17
C GLU A 152 8.52 2.20 10.70
N LEU A 153 8.17 1.82 9.47
CA LEU A 153 6.80 1.96 8.95
C LEU A 153 5.82 1.04 9.68
N GLN A 154 6.23 -0.18 10.03
CA GLN A 154 5.45 -1.08 10.88
C GLN A 154 5.15 -0.45 12.25
N ASN A 155 6.17 0.12 12.90
CA ASN A 155 6.03 0.78 14.19
C ASN A 155 5.13 2.02 14.11
N LEU A 156 5.29 2.84 13.06
CA LEU A 156 4.42 3.99 12.83
C LEU A 156 2.97 3.55 12.60
N SER A 157 2.75 2.52 11.80
CA SER A 157 1.42 1.96 11.57
C SER A 157 0.77 1.45 12.86
N ALA A 158 1.53 0.78 13.72
CA ALA A 158 1.07 0.32 15.03
C ALA A 158 0.62 1.49 15.92
N GLN A 159 1.36 2.61 15.93
CA GLN A 159 0.98 3.81 16.66
C GLN A 159 -0.30 4.44 16.09
N LEU A 160 -0.41 4.53 14.77
CA LEU A 160 -1.60 5.08 14.10
C LEU A 160 -2.85 4.25 14.39
N VAL A 161 -2.79 2.92 14.30
CA VAL A 161 -3.97 2.07 14.60
C VAL A 161 -4.33 2.08 16.09
N SER A 162 -3.37 2.33 16.98
CA SER A 162 -3.64 2.56 18.41
C SER A 162 -4.47 3.83 18.63
N LEU A 163 -4.13 4.94 17.94
CA LEU A 163 -4.91 6.18 17.96
C LEU A 163 -6.29 6.00 17.33
N VAL A 164 -6.34 5.27 16.23
CA VAL A 164 -7.56 4.91 15.51
C VAL A 164 -8.50 4.07 16.41
N ALA A 165 -7.97 3.14 17.22
CA ALA A 165 -8.77 2.41 18.22
C ALA A 165 -9.44 3.38 19.20
N VAL A 166 -8.68 4.35 19.73
CA VAL A 166 -9.22 5.38 20.63
C VAL A 166 -10.31 6.21 19.95
N ALA A 167 -10.12 6.57 18.69
CA ALA A 167 -11.12 7.28 17.89
C ALA A 167 -12.44 6.49 17.70
N LEU A 168 -12.37 5.15 17.71
CA LEU A 168 -13.54 4.25 17.71
C LEU A 168 -14.16 4.06 19.11
N GLY A 169 -13.62 4.69 20.14
CA GLY A 169 -14.03 4.49 21.54
C GLY A 169 -13.61 3.13 22.11
N LYS A 170 -12.55 2.54 21.56
CA LYS A 170 -11.96 1.27 22.02
C LYS A 170 -10.67 1.53 22.80
N PRO A 171 -10.19 0.56 23.62
CA PRO A 171 -8.85 0.63 24.20
C PRO A 171 -7.78 0.78 23.11
N SER A 172 -6.69 1.48 23.38
CA SER A 172 -5.57 1.65 22.44
C SER A 172 -4.96 0.31 21.98
N SER A 173 -5.06 -0.73 22.78
CA SER A 173 -4.62 -2.10 22.48
C SER A 173 -5.60 -2.91 21.62
N PHE A 174 -6.73 -2.34 21.22
CA PHE A 174 -7.78 -3.09 20.50
C PHE A 174 -7.28 -3.83 19.24
N PHE A 175 -6.32 -3.23 18.54
CA PHE A 175 -5.73 -3.80 17.33
C PHE A 175 -4.39 -4.53 17.57
N SER A 176 -3.93 -4.70 18.83
CA SER A 176 -2.60 -5.29 19.10
C SER A 176 -2.43 -6.70 18.51
N HIS A 177 -3.50 -7.50 18.48
CA HIS A 177 -3.48 -8.83 17.87
C HIS A 177 -3.30 -8.82 16.34
N TYR A 178 -3.50 -7.68 15.66
CA TYR A 178 -3.20 -7.56 14.22
C TYR A 178 -1.69 -7.48 13.95
N LEU A 179 -0.89 -7.19 14.98
CA LEU A 179 0.57 -7.13 14.88
C LEU A 179 1.22 -8.51 14.98
N GLU A 180 0.47 -9.50 15.48
CA GLU A 180 0.97 -10.87 15.62
C GLU A 180 1.11 -11.52 14.25
N ASP A 181 2.32 -11.96 13.92
CA ASP A 181 2.67 -12.57 12.62
C ASP A 181 2.19 -11.75 11.40
N SER A 182 2.23 -10.44 11.52
CA SER A 182 1.78 -9.47 10.51
C SER A 182 2.39 -9.77 9.12
N LEU A 183 1.56 -9.75 8.09
CA LEU A 183 1.96 -9.91 6.68
C LEU A 183 2.36 -8.60 6.00
N SER A 184 2.46 -7.50 6.75
CA SER A 184 2.77 -6.18 6.20
C SER A 184 3.83 -6.20 5.11
N THR A 185 3.55 -5.49 4.04
CA THR A 185 4.34 -5.53 2.81
C THR A 185 4.91 -4.15 2.50
N LEU A 186 6.23 -4.07 2.35
CA LEU A 186 6.93 -2.94 1.75
C LEU A 186 7.11 -3.21 0.26
N ARG A 187 6.72 -2.27 -0.59
CA ARG A 187 6.86 -2.39 -2.04
C ARG A 187 7.66 -1.20 -2.58
N LEU A 188 8.77 -1.46 -3.28
CA LEU A 188 9.44 -0.46 -4.10
C LEU A 188 8.82 -0.53 -5.49
N LEU A 189 8.32 0.59 -6.01
CA LEU A 189 7.68 0.66 -7.33
C LEU A 189 8.41 1.64 -8.23
N HIS A 190 8.55 1.26 -9.48
CA HIS A 190 9.02 2.11 -10.56
C HIS A 190 8.01 2.10 -11.71
N TYR A 191 7.55 3.27 -12.07
CA TYR A 191 6.76 3.51 -13.27
C TYR A 191 7.71 4.05 -14.34
N PRO A 192 8.09 3.26 -15.35
CA PRO A 192 9.02 3.70 -16.38
C PRO A 192 8.52 4.93 -17.14
N PRO A 193 9.43 5.71 -17.77
CA PRO A 193 9.02 6.81 -18.63
C PRO A 193 8.11 6.33 -19.74
N ILE A 194 7.00 7.03 -19.96
CA ILE A 194 6.03 6.70 -21.01
C ILE A 194 6.33 7.53 -22.26
N PRO A 195 6.31 6.91 -23.47
CA PRO A 195 6.48 7.63 -24.73
C PRO A 195 5.45 8.76 -24.90
N GLU A 196 5.84 9.82 -25.64
CA GLU A 196 4.96 11.00 -25.83
C GLU A 196 3.58 10.65 -26.42
N SER A 197 3.50 9.64 -27.24
CA SER A 197 2.25 9.16 -27.84
C SER A 197 1.25 8.58 -26.83
N ARG A 198 1.71 8.21 -25.61
CA ARG A 198 0.91 7.58 -24.55
C ARG A 198 0.78 8.43 -23.29
N GLN A 199 1.12 9.71 -23.35
CA GLN A 199 1.30 10.62 -22.19
C GLN A 199 0.06 10.97 -21.37
N GLN A 200 -1.11 10.48 -21.67
CA GLN A 200 -2.30 10.69 -20.84
C GLN A 200 -2.89 9.38 -20.33
N GLU A 201 -2.18 8.29 -20.53
CA GLU A 201 -2.67 6.98 -20.11
C GLU A 201 -2.59 6.80 -18.59
N ILE A 202 -3.55 6.08 -18.09
CA ILE A 202 -3.54 5.58 -16.71
C ILE A 202 -2.48 4.48 -16.64
N VAL A 203 -1.51 4.63 -15.74
CA VAL A 203 -0.42 3.66 -15.56
C VAL A 203 -0.65 2.73 -14.38
N CYS A 204 -1.70 2.98 -13.61
CA CYS A 204 -2.20 2.09 -12.56
C CYS A 204 -3.73 2.18 -12.51
N THR A 205 -4.38 1.02 -12.51
CA THR A 205 -5.84 0.92 -12.45
C THR A 205 -6.35 1.32 -11.07
N PRO A 206 -7.41 2.15 -10.97
CA PRO A 206 -8.01 2.52 -9.70
C PRO A 206 -8.44 1.32 -8.88
N HIS A 207 -8.07 1.31 -7.59
CA HIS A 207 -8.40 0.23 -6.65
C HIS A 207 -8.50 0.74 -5.21
N THR A 208 -8.91 -0.12 -4.30
CA THR A 208 -8.80 0.05 -2.85
C THR A 208 -7.81 -0.97 -2.30
N ASP A 209 -7.09 -0.61 -1.23
CA ASP A 209 -6.20 -1.54 -0.54
C ASP A 209 -6.97 -2.59 0.23
N SER A 210 -6.43 -3.80 0.31
CA SER A 210 -7.03 -4.92 1.02
C SER A 210 -6.81 -4.88 2.54
N GLY A 211 -5.78 -4.16 3.00
CA GLY A 211 -5.29 -4.18 4.38
C GLY A 211 -6.00 -3.23 5.34
N ILE A 212 -5.30 -2.87 6.40
CA ILE A 212 -5.76 -1.96 7.44
C ILE A 212 -5.50 -0.51 7.03
N LEU A 213 -4.25 -0.16 6.77
CA LEU A 213 -3.85 1.15 6.26
C LEU A 213 -2.62 1.04 5.38
N THR A 214 -2.42 2.06 4.56
CA THR A 214 -1.26 2.20 3.69
C THR A 214 -0.52 3.50 4.02
N LEU A 215 0.81 3.41 4.08
CA LEU A 215 1.71 4.55 4.19
C LEU A 215 2.50 4.65 2.89
N LEU A 216 2.28 5.71 2.12
CA LEU A 216 2.82 5.85 0.77
C LEU A 216 3.82 7.00 0.68
N HIS A 217 5.09 6.67 0.38
CA HIS A 217 6.06 7.66 -0.10
C HIS A 217 5.89 7.83 -1.60
N GLN A 218 5.77 9.05 -2.07
CA GLN A 218 5.78 9.38 -3.49
C GLN A 218 6.90 10.38 -3.79
N ASP A 219 7.52 10.24 -4.95
CA ASP A 219 8.56 11.19 -5.39
C ASP A 219 7.94 12.49 -5.93
N GLU A 220 8.80 13.46 -6.25
CA GLU A 220 8.40 14.78 -6.73
C GLU A 220 7.75 14.77 -8.14
N THR A 221 7.74 13.63 -8.84
CA THR A 221 7.07 13.48 -10.14
C THR A 221 5.56 13.66 -10.00
N GLY A 222 4.98 13.21 -8.87
CA GLY A 222 3.56 13.33 -8.59
C GLY A 222 2.71 12.37 -9.43
N GLY A 223 1.53 12.83 -9.86
CA GLY A 223 0.62 12.06 -10.73
C GLY A 223 -0.37 11.18 -9.99
N LEU A 224 -0.30 11.10 -8.65
CA LEU A 224 -1.30 10.40 -7.84
C LEU A 224 -2.63 11.17 -7.84
N GLU A 225 -3.73 10.47 -8.05
CA GLU A 225 -5.09 11.02 -7.96
C GLU A 225 -5.95 10.13 -7.03
N VAL A 226 -6.89 10.75 -6.32
CA VAL A 226 -7.82 10.12 -5.37
C VAL A 226 -9.24 10.47 -5.76
N GLU A 227 -10.16 9.51 -5.80
CA GLU A 227 -11.56 9.74 -6.19
C GLU A 227 -12.37 10.28 -5.00
N ASN A 228 -13.13 11.37 -5.18
CA ASN A 228 -14.08 11.84 -4.18
C ASN A 228 -15.47 11.18 -4.33
N CYS A 229 -16.40 11.46 -3.42
CA CYS A 229 -17.74 10.86 -3.47
C CYS A 229 -18.58 11.24 -4.69
N LYS A 230 -18.18 12.23 -5.48
CA LYS A 230 -18.85 12.62 -6.72
C LYS A 230 -18.27 11.90 -7.94
N GLY A 231 -17.22 11.12 -7.77
CA GLY A 231 -16.48 10.51 -8.86
C GLY A 231 -15.46 11.45 -9.51
N ASP A 232 -15.16 12.60 -8.87
CA ASP A 232 -14.12 13.50 -9.34
C ASP A 232 -12.75 13.00 -8.87
N TRP A 233 -11.77 12.99 -9.76
CA TRP A 233 -10.38 12.64 -9.45
C TRP A 233 -9.62 13.85 -8.98
N ILE A 234 -9.21 13.84 -7.73
CA ILE A 234 -8.53 14.92 -7.03
C ILE A 234 -7.03 14.65 -7.01
N PRO A 235 -6.20 15.54 -7.57
CA PRO A 235 -4.76 15.37 -7.52
C PRO A 235 -4.22 15.33 -6.09
N ALA A 236 -3.30 14.40 -5.82
CA ALA A 236 -2.51 14.31 -4.60
C ALA A 236 -1.05 14.64 -4.90
N PRO A 237 -0.68 15.92 -5.10
CA PRO A 237 0.67 16.31 -5.47
C PRO A 237 1.69 15.95 -4.37
N TYR A 238 2.96 15.86 -4.76
CA TYR A 238 4.04 15.68 -3.80
C TYR A 238 4.10 16.85 -2.81
N VAL A 239 4.15 16.52 -1.53
CA VAL A 239 4.36 17.46 -0.42
C VAL A 239 5.65 17.08 0.29
N LEU A 240 6.61 17.99 0.30
CA LEU A 240 7.94 17.75 0.88
C LEU A 240 7.84 17.32 2.35
N GLY A 241 8.56 16.25 2.69
CA GLY A 241 8.62 15.73 4.06
C GLY A 241 7.34 15.05 4.56
N SER A 242 6.39 14.74 3.65
CA SER A 242 5.17 14.03 3.99
C SER A 242 5.12 12.61 3.40
N ILE A 243 4.28 11.78 3.98
CA ILE A 243 3.78 10.55 3.36
C ILE A 243 2.26 10.66 3.22
N VAL A 244 1.70 9.97 2.23
CA VAL A 244 0.24 9.83 2.12
C VAL A 244 -0.20 8.65 2.96
N VAL A 245 -1.28 8.81 3.73
CA VAL A 245 -1.93 7.71 4.45
C VAL A 245 -3.33 7.50 3.90
N ASN A 246 -3.73 6.25 3.75
CA ASN A 246 -5.11 5.86 3.50
C ASN A 246 -5.48 4.61 4.29
N ILE A 247 -6.78 4.41 4.48
CA ILE A 247 -7.30 3.17 5.05
C ILE A 247 -7.67 2.19 3.95
N GLY A 248 -7.45 0.91 4.26
CA GLY A 248 -7.87 -0.20 3.40
C GLY A 248 -9.28 -0.71 3.76
N ASP A 249 -9.76 -1.64 2.94
CA ASP A 249 -11.11 -2.22 3.07
C ASP A 249 -11.38 -2.85 4.43
N LEU A 250 -10.35 -3.48 5.05
CA LEU A 250 -10.51 -4.09 6.37
C LEU A 250 -10.78 -3.06 7.46
N LEU A 251 -10.06 -1.92 7.46
CA LEU A 251 -10.29 -0.91 8.48
C LEU A 251 -11.63 -0.20 8.28
N ALA A 252 -12.03 0.03 7.02
CA ALA A 252 -13.36 0.52 6.70
C ALA A 252 -14.43 -0.44 7.26
N ARG A 253 -14.27 -1.75 7.03
CA ARG A 253 -15.17 -2.79 7.56
C ARG A 253 -15.18 -2.83 9.08
N VAL A 254 -14.00 -2.79 9.74
CA VAL A 254 -13.89 -2.78 11.21
C VAL A 254 -14.66 -1.62 11.81
N SER A 255 -14.62 -0.46 11.16
CA SER A 255 -15.33 0.74 11.62
C SER A 255 -16.86 0.65 11.54
N GLY A 256 -17.42 -0.45 10.99
CA GLY A 256 -18.86 -0.59 10.75
C GLY A 256 -19.37 0.44 9.72
N GLY A 257 -18.56 0.77 8.73
CA GLY A 257 -18.91 1.73 7.67
C GLY A 257 -18.82 3.21 8.08
N ARG A 258 -18.24 3.51 9.25
CA ARG A 258 -17.98 4.91 9.64
C ARG A 258 -16.89 5.54 8.79
N TRP A 259 -15.90 4.75 8.43
CA TRP A 259 -14.73 5.15 7.64
C TRP A 259 -14.80 4.56 6.25
N ILE A 260 -14.14 5.20 5.33
CA ILE A 260 -14.30 4.95 3.91
C ILE A 260 -12.95 4.57 3.32
N ALA A 261 -12.87 3.35 2.78
CA ALA A 261 -11.81 3.00 1.85
C ALA A 261 -12.15 3.65 0.50
N THR A 262 -11.40 4.67 0.16
CA THR A 262 -11.63 5.48 -1.04
C THR A 262 -10.83 4.89 -2.21
N TYR A 263 -11.40 4.89 -3.42
CA TYR A 263 -10.69 4.51 -4.63
C TYR A 263 -9.56 5.49 -4.91
N TYR A 264 -8.39 4.97 -5.21
CA TYR A 264 -7.19 5.75 -5.50
C TYR A 264 -6.26 5.01 -6.46
N ASP A 265 -5.04 5.54 -6.58
CA ASP A 265 -3.93 5.05 -7.39
C ASP A 265 -4.20 5.14 -8.89
N ARG A 266 -5.05 6.11 -9.27
CA ARG A 266 -5.01 6.57 -10.64
C ARG A 266 -3.72 7.38 -10.78
N VAL A 267 -2.68 6.76 -11.32
CA VAL A 267 -1.42 7.44 -11.60
C VAL A 267 -1.41 7.88 -13.05
N ARG A 268 -1.27 9.18 -13.26
CA ARG A 268 -1.04 9.75 -14.59
C ARG A 268 0.44 10.05 -14.79
N SER A 269 0.94 9.73 -15.96
CA SER A 269 2.25 10.22 -16.37
C SER A 269 2.24 11.74 -16.44
N SER A 270 3.07 12.40 -15.62
CA SER A 270 3.26 13.85 -15.68
C SER A 270 4.63 14.20 -16.24
N LYS A 271 4.68 15.18 -17.19
CA LYS A 271 5.94 15.81 -17.63
C LYS A 271 6.18 17.08 -16.83
N LYS A 272 7.33 17.17 -16.15
CA LYS A 272 7.95 18.47 -15.89
C LYS A 272 8.71 18.89 -17.16
N GLN A 273 8.34 20.05 -17.75
CA GLN A 273 9.09 20.60 -18.89
C GLN A 273 10.57 20.77 -18.54
N GLY A 274 11.46 20.20 -19.38
CA GLY A 274 12.90 20.40 -19.27
C GLY A 274 13.68 19.40 -18.43
N VAL A 275 13.05 18.34 -17.94
CA VAL A 275 13.73 17.24 -17.22
C VAL A 275 13.65 15.97 -18.07
N GLU A 276 14.78 15.27 -18.25
CA GLU A 276 14.80 13.92 -18.81
C GLU A 276 13.82 13.03 -18.03
N PRO A 277 12.95 12.26 -18.70
CA PRO A 277 11.94 11.47 -18.04
C PRO A 277 12.60 10.31 -17.26
N LYS A 278 12.79 10.50 -15.94
CA LYS A 278 13.27 9.44 -15.04
C LYS A 278 12.26 8.32 -14.79
N GLY A 279 11.00 8.54 -15.17
CA GLY A 279 9.90 7.76 -14.63
C GLY A 279 9.46 8.29 -13.25
N ARG A 280 8.70 7.50 -12.51
CA ARG A 280 8.18 7.82 -11.18
C ARG A 280 8.50 6.71 -10.21
N TYR A 281 8.95 7.06 -9.01
CA TYR A 281 9.06 6.13 -7.90
C TYR A 281 7.92 6.29 -6.92
N SER A 282 7.51 5.17 -6.33
CA SER A 282 6.49 5.12 -5.29
C SER A 282 6.82 3.98 -4.32
N VAL A 283 6.71 4.24 -3.02
CA VAL A 283 7.06 3.23 -2.01
C VAL A 283 5.91 3.10 -1.01
N PRO A 284 4.89 2.30 -1.33
CA PRO A 284 3.83 1.95 -0.40
C PRO A 284 4.29 0.93 0.63
N PHE A 285 3.85 1.13 1.85
CA PHE A 285 3.88 0.15 2.93
C PHE A 285 2.44 -0.20 3.27
N PHE A 286 2.05 -1.43 3.02
CA PHE A 286 0.73 -1.98 3.36
C PHE A 286 0.79 -2.58 4.75
N PHE A 287 0.08 -1.98 5.70
CA PHE A 287 -0.06 -2.54 7.03
C PHE A 287 -1.17 -3.57 7.04
N GLU A 288 -0.79 -4.82 7.35
CA GLU A 288 -1.65 -5.98 7.19
C GLU A 288 -1.57 -6.90 8.41
N PRO A 289 -2.70 -7.51 8.84
CA PRO A 289 -2.69 -8.50 9.92
C PRO A 289 -1.98 -9.79 9.52
N GLY A 290 -1.79 -10.69 10.50
CA GLY A 290 -1.36 -12.06 10.23
C GLY A 290 -2.43 -12.89 9.51
N LEU A 291 -2.02 -13.95 8.83
CA LEU A 291 -2.91 -14.82 8.02
C LEU A 291 -4.11 -15.34 8.78
N GLU A 292 -3.90 -15.81 10.00
CA GLU A 292 -4.93 -16.42 10.84
C GLU A 292 -5.69 -15.38 11.67
N CYS A 293 -5.34 -14.10 11.53
CA CYS A 293 -5.97 -13.03 12.28
C CYS A 293 -7.46 -12.95 11.94
N VAL A 294 -8.30 -13.05 12.97
CA VAL A 294 -9.74 -12.83 12.85
C VAL A 294 -10.01 -11.34 13.02
N VAL A 295 -10.28 -10.68 11.92
CA VAL A 295 -10.68 -9.27 11.90
C VAL A 295 -12.15 -9.17 12.22
N GLN A 296 -12.47 -8.48 13.32
CA GLN A 296 -13.84 -8.31 13.79
C GLN A 296 -14.29 -6.87 13.64
N SER A 297 -15.42 -6.68 12.95
CA SER A 297 -16.11 -5.39 12.85
C SER A 297 -16.81 -5.02 14.16
N ILE A 298 -17.01 -3.72 14.40
CA ILE A 298 -17.70 -3.21 15.58
C ILE A 298 -19.19 -3.64 15.65
N ASP A 299 -19.78 -4.02 14.53
CA ASP A 299 -21.14 -4.58 14.40
C ASP A 299 -21.20 -6.11 14.53
N GLY A 300 -20.06 -6.76 14.78
CA GLY A 300 -19.94 -8.19 15.05
C GLY A 300 -19.61 -9.07 13.85
N GLY A 301 -19.49 -8.54 12.64
CA GLY A 301 -19.02 -9.27 11.47
C GLY A 301 -17.58 -9.73 11.64
N LYS A 302 -17.23 -10.93 11.16
CA LYS A 302 -15.87 -11.50 11.25
C LYS A 302 -15.37 -11.94 9.88
N VAL A 303 -14.07 -11.82 9.66
CA VAL A 303 -13.36 -12.34 8.49
C VAL A 303 -11.96 -12.79 8.89
N VAL A 304 -11.49 -13.92 8.37
CA VAL A 304 -10.10 -14.34 8.49
C VAL A 304 -9.30 -13.61 7.42
N TYR A 305 -8.23 -12.91 7.82
CA TYR A 305 -7.48 -12.06 6.90
C TYR A 305 -6.91 -12.83 5.70
N GLY A 306 -6.32 -14.01 5.93
CA GLY A 306 -5.77 -14.84 4.86
C GLY A 306 -6.79 -15.21 3.80
N GLU A 307 -8.03 -15.55 4.18
CA GLU A 307 -9.12 -15.85 3.23
C GLU A 307 -9.50 -14.61 2.41
N HIS A 308 -9.59 -13.46 3.06
CA HIS A 308 -9.86 -12.18 2.40
C HIS A 308 -8.76 -11.84 1.37
N LEU A 309 -7.49 -11.93 1.77
CA LEU A 309 -6.34 -11.63 0.92
C LEU A 309 -6.28 -12.55 -0.30
N LEU A 310 -6.38 -13.87 -0.09
CA LEU A 310 -6.39 -14.87 -1.18
C LEU A 310 -7.55 -14.65 -2.14
N GLY A 311 -8.71 -14.22 -1.63
CA GLY A 311 -9.85 -13.83 -2.45
C GLY A 311 -9.53 -12.67 -3.40
N LYS A 312 -8.85 -11.64 -2.90
CA LYS A 312 -8.45 -10.47 -3.69
C LYS A 312 -7.31 -10.74 -4.66
N MET A 313 -6.31 -11.55 -4.26
CA MET A 313 -5.15 -11.90 -5.11
C MET A 313 -5.56 -12.53 -6.44
N LYS A 314 -6.68 -13.26 -6.48
CA LYS A 314 -7.22 -13.80 -7.73
C LYS A 314 -7.52 -12.74 -8.79
N GLY A 315 -7.69 -11.50 -8.39
CA GLY A 315 -7.91 -10.35 -9.26
C GLY A 315 -6.63 -9.62 -9.68
N TRP A 316 -5.49 -9.85 -9.03
CA TRP A 316 -4.26 -9.09 -9.26
C TRP A 316 -3.46 -9.63 -10.45
N VAL A 317 -3.04 -8.74 -11.33
CA VAL A 317 -2.34 -9.08 -12.59
C VAL A 317 -1.06 -9.87 -12.32
N GLU A 318 -0.29 -9.50 -11.31
CA GLU A 318 0.98 -10.13 -10.94
C GLU A 318 0.86 -11.59 -10.44
N PHE A 319 -0.36 -12.06 -10.18
CA PHE A 319 -0.66 -13.44 -9.75
C PHE A 319 -1.47 -14.23 -10.78
N GLN A 320 -1.64 -13.70 -11.98
CA GLN A 320 -2.31 -14.39 -13.07
C GLN A 320 -1.29 -14.90 -14.07
N ASN A 321 -1.60 -16.06 -14.68
CA ASN A 321 -0.79 -16.54 -15.80
C ASN A 321 -0.87 -15.51 -16.93
N ALA A 322 0.26 -15.02 -17.40
CA ALA A 322 0.41 -14.04 -18.48
C ALA A 322 -0.22 -14.43 -19.84
N SER A 323 -0.86 -15.60 -19.92
CA SER A 323 -1.46 -16.15 -21.15
C SER A 323 -2.96 -15.90 -21.31
N VAL A 324 -3.61 -15.23 -20.35
CA VAL A 324 -5.06 -14.95 -20.43
C VAL A 324 -5.28 -13.44 -20.54
N ALA A 325 -5.39 -12.97 -21.78
CA ALA A 325 -5.91 -11.63 -22.07
C ALA A 325 -7.32 -11.50 -21.44
N ARG A 326 -7.51 -10.56 -20.51
CA ARG A 326 -8.81 -10.28 -19.90
C ARG A 326 -9.54 -9.17 -20.63
N PRO A 327 -10.86 -9.28 -20.77
CA PRO A 327 -11.66 -8.11 -21.12
C PRO A 327 -11.66 -7.13 -19.95
N ASN A 328 -11.28 -5.88 -20.19
CA ASN A 328 -11.20 -4.78 -19.20
C ASN A 328 -12.50 -4.50 -18.40
N ASP A 329 -13.63 -5.10 -18.82
CA ASP A 329 -14.95 -4.80 -18.23
C ASP A 329 -15.31 -5.60 -16.96
N VAL A 330 -14.60 -6.66 -16.62
CA VAL A 330 -15.06 -7.59 -15.57
C VAL A 330 -14.68 -7.09 -14.17
N LEU A 331 -13.50 -6.51 -13.96
CA LEU A 331 -13.06 -6.01 -12.65
C LEU A 331 -13.81 -4.73 -12.25
N SER A 332 -14.03 -3.81 -13.19
CA SER A 332 -14.80 -2.59 -12.96
C SER A 332 -16.28 -2.88 -12.64
N ARG A 333 -16.81 -4.01 -13.09
CA ARG A 333 -18.19 -4.39 -12.88
C ARG A 333 -18.41 -5.07 -11.54
N ALA A 334 -17.52 -5.98 -11.13
CA ALA A 334 -17.58 -6.64 -9.82
C ALA A 334 -17.38 -5.64 -8.67
N ASP A 335 -16.45 -4.68 -8.82
CA ASP A 335 -16.23 -3.63 -7.84
C ASP A 335 -17.39 -2.62 -7.79
N ARG A 336 -18.05 -2.32 -8.92
CA ARG A 336 -19.26 -1.50 -8.96
C ARG A 336 -20.47 -2.21 -8.35
N GLU A 337 -20.63 -3.51 -8.56
CA GLU A 337 -21.70 -4.30 -7.96
C GLU A 337 -21.52 -4.41 -6.44
N LEU A 338 -20.28 -4.53 -5.94
CA LEU A 338 -20.00 -4.47 -4.50
C LEU A 338 -20.33 -3.09 -3.91
N ARG A 339 -20.01 -2.00 -4.62
CA ARG A 339 -20.37 -0.63 -4.24
C ARG A 339 -21.88 -0.44 -4.19
N ASN A 340 -22.61 -0.97 -5.18
CA ASN A 340 -24.06 -0.86 -5.23
C ASN A 340 -24.76 -1.71 -4.16
N SER A 341 -24.23 -2.91 -3.85
CA SER A 341 -24.76 -3.74 -2.77
C SER A 341 -24.55 -3.15 -1.37
N LEU A 342 -23.49 -2.33 -1.20
CA LEU A 342 -23.27 -1.59 0.05
C LEU A 342 -24.15 -0.35 0.19
N VAL A 343 -24.62 0.22 -0.93
CA VAL A 343 -25.53 1.38 -0.95
C VAL A 343 -26.99 0.93 -0.79
N GLU A 344 -27.37 -0.28 -1.21
CA GLU A 344 -28.73 -0.82 -1.06
C GLU A 344 -29.03 -1.39 0.34
N VAL A 345 -28.02 -1.52 1.21
CA VAL A 345 -28.14 -2.01 2.59
C VAL A 345 -28.10 -0.87 3.62
N LEU A 346 -27.97 0.38 3.17
CA LEU A 346 -28.11 1.61 3.98
C LEU A 346 -29.39 2.37 3.61
#